data_73d4a7f48ab16c4dd7fe3ed403a890a5
#
_entry.id   73d4a7f48ab16c4dd7fe3ed403a890a5
#
_cell.length_a   1.000
_cell.length_b   1.000
_cell.length_c   1.000
_cell.angle_alpha   90.00
_cell.angle_beta   90.00
_cell.angle_gamma   90.00
#
_symmetry.space_group_name_H-M   'P 1'
#
loop_
_entity.id
_entity.type
_entity.pdbx_description
1 polymer ?
#
loop_
_entity_poly.entity_id
_entity_poly.type
_entity_poly.pdbx_seq_one_letter_code
_entity_poly.pdbx_strand_id
1 'polypeptide(L)'
;MEAKDCKRKVILTGDRPTGRLHLGHYVGSLKRRVQLQNSGKFDEINILIADDQALTDNWNNPQKIRDNIIEVALDYLSVGIDPEKSTICIQSGIPALHALTFYYMNLVTTQRLSRNPTKKNERTPSGFSSSAGLNNHEAGRPPGSLT
;
A
#
# COMPACT_ATOMS: atom_id res chain seq x y z
N MET A 1 -3.93 32.65 -30.49
CA MET A 1 -4.85 32.05 -29.49
C MET A 1 -4.10 30.86 -28.89
N GLU A 2 -3.37 31.08 -27.80
CA GLU A 2 -2.68 30.00 -27.10
C GLU A 2 -3.72 29.14 -26.38
N ALA A 3 -3.80 27.87 -26.76
CA ALA A 3 -4.60 26.88 -26.03
C ALA A 3 -3.99 26.74 -24.62
N LYS A 4 -4.63 27.31 -23.64
CA LYS A 4 -4.32 27.15 -22.22
C LYS A 4 -4.49 25.67 -21.91
N ASP A 5 -3.37 24.94 -21.86
CA ASP A 5 -3.33 23.52 -21.50
C ASP A 5 -3.84 23.40 -20.05
N CYS A 6 -5.15 23.23 -19.93
CA CYS A 6 -5.83 23.12 -18.64
C CYS A 6 -5.60 21.71 -18.12
N LYS A 7 -4.41 21.46 -17.57
CA LYS A 7 -4.08 20.17 -16.92
C LYS A 7 -5.09 19.90 -15.83
N ARG A 8 -5.85 18.81 -16.01
CA ARG A 8 -6.79 18.27 -15.02
C ARG A 8 -6.06 18.04 -13.70
N LYS A 9 -6.58 18.60 -12.62
CA LYS A 9 -6.01 18.50 -11.27
C LYS A 9 -6.65 17.33 -10.56
N VAL A 10 -5.91 16.23 -10.43
CA VAL A 10 -6.37 14.99 -9.80
C VAL A 10 -5.62 14.77 -8.50
N ILE A 11 -6.34 14.40 -7.44
CA ILE A 11 -5.78 13.89 -6.20
C ILE A 11 -5.97 12.37 -6.16
N LEU A 12 -4.89 11.65 -5.83
CA LEU A 12 -4.94 10.26 -5.44
C LEU A 12 -4.34 10.12 -4.04
N THR A 13 -5.08 9.55 -3.13
CA THR A 13 -4.66 9.28 -1.75
C THR A 13 -5.30 7.99 -1.27
N GLY A 14 -4.86 7.42 -0.13
CA GLY A 14 -5.47 6.21 0.38
C GLY A 14 -4.88 5.78 1.70
N ASP A 15 -5.50 4.75 2.29
CA ASP A 15 -5.05 4.12 3.52
C ASP A 15 -5.13 2.59 3.38
N ARG A 16 -4.31 1.88 4.17
CA ARG A 16 -4.35 0.42 4.24
C ARG A 16 -5.41 -0.03 5.25
N PRO A 17 -6.30 -0.97 4.91
CA PRO A 17 -7.33 -1.47 5.82
C PRO A 17 -6.77 -2.48 6.82
N THR A 18 -5.78 -2.08 7.62
CA THR A 18 -5.15 -2.92 8.66
C THR A 18 -5.90 -2.88 10.00
N GLY A 19 -6.88 -1.99 10.12
CA GLY A 19 -7.75 -1.76 11.28
C GLY A 19 -8.60 -0.52 11.06
N ARG A 20 -9.48 -0.20 12.02
CA ARG A 20 -10.25 1.04 12.03
C ARG A 20 -9.33 2.26 12.04
N LEU A 21 -9.79 3.34 11.41
CA LEU A 21 -9.06 4.60 11.44
C LEU A 21 -9.25 5.25 12.83
N HIS A 22 -8.21 5.85 13.34
CA HIS A 22 -8.22 6.48 14.65
C HIS A 22 -7.95 7.99 14.53
N LEU A 23 -8.02 8.72 15.65
CA LEU A 23 -7.85 10.17 15.71
C LEU A 23 -6.57 10.65 15.01
N GLY A 24 -5.49 9.87 15.06
CA GLY A 24 -4.25 10.19 14.36
C GLY A 24 -4.41 10.24 12.84
N HIS A 25 -5.19 9.32 12.25
CA HIS A 25 -5.53 9.36 10.82
C HIS A 25 -6.40 10.59 10.50
N TYR A 26 -7.36 10.90 11.37
CA TYR A 26 -8.21 12.06 11.19
C TYR A 26 -7.40 13.35 11.13
N VAL A 27 -6.59 13.61 12.14
CA VAL A 27 -5.77 14.84 12.22
C VAL A 27 -4.69 14.87 11.15
N GLY A 28 -4.04 13.72 10.89
CA GLY A 28 -2.90 13.62 9.98
C GLY A 28 -3.27 13.69 8.51
N SER A 29 -4.45 13.18 8.11
CA SER A 29 -4.81 13.09 6.70
C SER A 29 -6.27 13.35 6.38
N LEU A 30 -7.24 12.74 7.09
CA LEU A 30 -8.65 12.76 6.68
C LEU A 30 -9.25 14.17 6.70
N LYS A 31 -8.98 14.93 7.76
CA LYS A 31 -9.41 16.33 7.85
C LYS A 31 -8.95 17.15 6.64
N ARG A 32 -7.71 16.93 6.19
CA ARG A 32 -7.18 17.62 5.02
C ARG A 32 -7.85 17.17 3.74
N ARG A 33 -8.18 15.87 3.59
CA ARG A 33 -8.90 15.35 2.43
C ARG A 33 -10.29 15.98 2.31
N VAL A 34 -11.04 16.07 3.40
CA VAL A 34 -12.34 16.75 3.43
C VAL A 34 -12.22 18.22 3.06
N GLN A 35 -11.19 18.93 3.54
CA GLN A 35 -10.94 20.33 3.16
C GLN A 35 -10.65 20.46 1.67
N LEU A 36 -9.85 19.56 1.09
CA LEU A 36 -9.50 19.57 -0.33
C LEU A 36 -10.74 19.26 -1.20
N GLN A 37 -11.55 18.28 -0.80
CA GLN A 37 -12.82 17.94 -1.42
C GLN A 37 -13.74 19.15 -1.52
N ASN A 38 -13.89 19.90 -0.43
CA ASN A 38 -14.80 21.02 -0.34
C ASN A 38 -14.21 22.33 -0.92
N SER A 39 -12.93 22.34 -1.30
CA SER A 39 -12.26 23.51 -1.83
C SER A 39 -12.64 23.89 -3.26
N GLY A 40 -13.17 22.93 -4.03
CA GLY A 40 -13.47 23.10 -5.46
C GLY A 40 -12.24 23.34 -6.35
N LYS A 41 -11.01 23.09 -5.84
CA LYS A 41 -9.77 23.35 -6.56
C LYS A 41 -9.28 22.19 -7.42
N PHE A 42 -9.90 21.03 -7.28
CA PHE A 42 -9.52 19.78 -7.92
C PHE A 42 -10.68 19.24 -8.74
N ASP A 43 -10.36 18.73 -9.91
CA ASP A 43 -11.36 18.20 -10.84
C ASP A 43 -11.77 16.77 -10.47
N GLU A 44 -10.89 16.07 -9.72
CA GLU A 44 -11.14 14.68 -9.31
C GLU A 44 -10.36 14.36 -8.04
N ILE A 45 -11.01 13.64 -7.14
CA ILE A 45 -10.39 13.14 -5.90
C ILE A 45 -10.69 11.66 -5.78
N ASN A 46 -9.62 10.86 -5.82
CA ASN A 46 -9.67 9.41 -5.69
C ASN A 46 -9.07 8.99 -4.36
N ILE A 47 -9.83 8.20 -3.59
CA ILE A 47 -9.41 7.68 -2.28
C ILE A 47 -9.36 6.17 -2.37
N LEU A 48 -8.15 5.63 -2.28
CA LEU A 48 -7.87 4.21 -2.44
C LEU A 48 -7.86 3.50 -1.09
N ILE A 49 -8.64 2.43 -0.96
CA ILE A 49 -8.48 1.45 0.10
C ILE A 49 -7.46 0.42 -0.41
N ALA A 50 -6.24 0.47 0.14
CA ALA A 50 -5.10 -0.29 -0.35
C ALA A 50 -5.04 -1.68 0.28
N ASP A 51 -5.99 -2.54 -0.07
CA ASP A 51 -6.15 -3.89 0.46
C ASP A 51 -5.04 -4.85 0.02
N ASP A 52 -4.59 -4.81 -1.24
CA ASP A 52 -3.46 -5.61 -1.70
C ASP A 52 -2.17 -5.25 -0.94
N GLN A 53 -1.93 -3.97 -0.72
CA GLN A 53 -0.79 -3.53 0.07
C GLN A 53 -0.92 -3.96 1.53
N ALA A 54 -2.12 -3.92 2.11
CA ALA A 54 -2.34 -4.39 3.47
C ALA A 54 -2.10 -5.90 3.61
N LEU A 55 -2.39 -6.66 2.56
CA LEU A 55 -2.20 -8.10 2.54
C LEU A 55 -0.72 -8.49 2.64
N THR A 56 0.22 -7.67 2.16
CA THR A 56 1.66 -7.94 2.27
C THR A 56 2.13 -8.08 3.72
N ASP A 57 1.54 -7.32 4.64
CA ASP A 57 1.88 -7.35 6.07
C ASP A 57 0.95 -8.26 6.90
N ASN A 58 -0.19 -8.67 6.34
CA ASN A 58 -1.25 -9.44 7.02
C ASN A 58 -1.64 -10.71 6.23
N TRP A 59 -0.69 -11.30 5.52
CA TRP A 59 -0.91 -12.48 4.66
C TRP A 59 -1.49 -13.68 5.44
N ASN A 60 -1.21 -13.78 6.74
CA ASN A 60 -1.70 -14.83 7.63
C ASN A 60 -3.17 -14.66 8.07
N ASN A 61 -3.76 -13.49 7.84
CA ASN A 61 -5.16 -13.22 8.20
C ASN A 61 -5.87 -12.35 7.14
N PRO A 62 -6.13 -12.87 5.94
CA PRO A 62 -6.79 -12.11 4.87
C PRO A 62 -8.22 -11.72 5.20
N GLN A 63 -8.91 -12.49 6.08
CA GLN A 63 -10.27 -12.16 6.50
C GLN A 63 -10.29 -10.82 7.26
N LYS A 64 -9.31 -10.57 8.11
CA LYS A 64 -9.17 -9.29 8.80
C LYS A 64 -9.12 -8.10 7.82
N ILE A 65 -8.43 -8.25 6.69
CA ILE A 65 -8.36 -7.19 5.69
C ILE A 65 -9.74 -6.97 5.06
N ARG A 66 -10.45 -8.03 4.69
CA ARG A 66 -11.81 -7.94 4.11
C ARG A 66 -12.78 -7.21 5.04
N ASP A 67 -12.76 -7.56 6.32
CA ASP A 67 -13.63 -6.94 7.33
C ASP A 67 -13.29 -5.45 7.48
N ASN A 68 -12.01 -5.12 7.51
CA ASN A 68 -11.55 -3.74 7.67
C ASN A 68 -11.77 -2.86 6.42
N ILE A 69 -11.96 -3.41 5.23
CA ILE A 69 -12.33 -2.62 4.04
C ILE A 69 -13.63 -1.86 4.30
N ILE A 70 -14.64 -2.56 4.82
CA ILE A 70 -15.95 -1.97 5.15
C ILE A 70 -15.81 -0.93 6.25
N GLU A 71 -15.07 -1.26 7.31
CA GLU A 71 -14.85 -0.35 8.45
C GLU A 71 -14.17 0.95 8.01
N VAL A 72 -13.12 0.86 7.19
CA VAL A 72 -12.41 2.04 6.66
C VAL A 72 -13.30 2.87 5.72
N ALA A 73 -14.14 2.22 4.91
CA ALA A 73 -15.10 2.93 4.06
C ALA A 73 -16.12 3.70 4.90
N LEU A 74 -16.65 3.08 5.97
CA LEU A 74 -17.55 3.73 6.92
C LEU A 74 -16.88 4.90 7.65
N ASP A 75 -15.61 4.73 8.04
CA ASP A 75 -14.82 5.80 8.67
C ASP A 75 -14.66 6.99 7.72
N TYR A 76 -14.42 6.77 6.41
CA TYR A 76 -14.34 7.84 5.42
C TYR A 76 -15.65 8.63 5.32
N LEU A 77 -16.78 7.92 5.24
CA LEU A 77 -18.10 8.57 5.18
C LEU A 77 -18.39 9.35 6.46
N SER A 78 -18.05 8.78 7.61
CA SER A 78 -18.32 9.38 8.92
C SER A 78 -17.56 10.68 9.17
N VAL A 79 -16.36 10.84 8.60
CA VAL A 79 -15.55 12.06 8.72
C VAL A 79 -15.94 13.13 7.68
N GLY A 80 -16.88 12.82 6.76
CA GLY A 80 -17.39 13.78 5.78
C GLY A 80 -16.79 13.67 4.39
N ILE A 81 -16.18 12.53 4.04
CA ILE A 81 -15.90 12.23 2.63
C ILE A 81 -17.22 11.95 1.92
N ASP A 82 -17.50 12.72 0.91
CA ASP A 82 -18.75 12.74 0.15
C ASP A 82 -18.56 11.91 -1.15
N PRO A 83 -19.28 10.79 -1.33
CA PRO A 83 -19.14 9.95 -2.51
C PRO A 83 -19.61 10.59 -3.80
N GLU A 84 -20.37 11.70 -3.72
CA GLU A 84 -20.76 12.48 -4.91
C GLU A 84 -19.60 13.39 -5.40
N LYS A 85 -18.64 13.71 -4.53
CA LYS A 85 -17.49 14.58 -4.83
C LYS A 85 -16.17 13.85 -4.93
N SER A 86 -16.05 12.68 -4.29
CA SER A 86 -14.83 11.89 -4.24
C SER A 86 -15.12 10.43 -4.57
N THR A 87 -14.29 9.83 -5.38
CA THR A 87 -14.39 8.41 -5.71
C THR A 87 -13.65 7.59 -4.66
N ILE A 88 -14.35 6.68 -3.98
CA ILE A 88 -13.73 5.69 -3.10
C ILE A 88 -13.59 4.39 -3.91
N CYS A 89 -12.38 3.85 -4.00
CA CYS A 89 -12.08 2.63 -4.74
C CYS A 89 -11.22 1.67 -3.92
N ILE A 90 -11.32 0.39 -4.25
CA ILE A 90 -10.54 -0.69 -3.63
C ILE A 90 -9.43 -1.07 -4.60
N GLN A 91 -8.20 -1.23 -4.11
CA GLN A 91 -7.02 -1.51 -4.93
C GLN A 91 -7.17 -2.81 -5.73
N SER A 92 -7.63 -3.88 -5.11
CA SER A 92 -7.86 -5.17 -5.76
C SER A 92 -8.92 -5.12 -6.86
N GLY A 93 -9.81 -4.12 -6.83
CA GLY A 93 -10.81 -3.86 -7.87
C GLY A 93 -10.26 -3.17 -9.13
N ILE A 94 -8.97 -2.83 -9.18
CA ILE A 94 -8.34 -2.08 -10.28
C ILE A 94 -7.26 -2.96 -10.96
N PRO A 95 -7.63 -3.82 -11.92
CA PRO A 95 -6.67 -4.75 -12.55
C PRO A 95 -5.47 -4.07 -13.21
N ALA A 96 -5.65 -2.83 -13.68
CA ALA A 96 -4.58 -2.04 -14.28
C ALA A 96 -3.41 -1.77 -13.33
N LEU A 97 -3.66 -1.68 -12.01
CA LEU A 97 -2.60 -1.50 -11.00
C LEU A 97 -1.72 -2.75 -10.89
N HIS A 98 -2.32 -3.94 -10.98
CA HIS A 98 -1.57 -5.19 -10.97
C HIS A 98 -0.70 -5.30 -12.24
N ALA A 99 -1.26 -5.04 -13.41
CA ALA A 99 -0.50 -5.03 -14.66
C ALA A 99 0.67 -4.05 -14.60
N LEU A 100 0.44 -2.83 -14.10
CA LEU A 100 1.47 -1.82 -13.94
C LEU A 100 2.58 -2.27 -12.99
N THR A 101 2.24 -2.98 -11.91
CA THR A 101 3.22 -3.55 -10.98
C THR A 101 4.17 -4.51 -11.68
N PHE A 102 3.66 -5.40 -12.53
CA PHE A 102 4.49 -6.32 -13.33
C PHE A 102 5.44 -5.59 -14.26
N TYR A 103 4.98 -4.51 -14.92
CA TYR A 103 5.86 -3.68 -15.74
C TYR A 103 6.99 -3.05 -14.91
N TYR A 104 6.68 -2.49 -13.74
CA TYR A 104 7.70 -1.91 -12.87
C TYR A 104 8.67 -2.94 -12.31
N MET A 105 8.24 -4.17 -12.04
CA MET A 105 9.14 -5.24 -11.60
C MET A 105 10.24 -5.56 -12.63
N ASN A 106 10.00 -5.33 -13.91
CA ASN A 106 11.02 -5.48 -14.96
C ASN A 106 11.99 -4.29 -15.04
N LEU A 107 11.60 -3.12 -14.52
CA LEU A 107 12.38 -1.87 -14.62
C LEU A 107 13.16 -1.56 -13.35
N VAL A 108 12.72 -2.06 -12.20
CA VAL A 108 13.27 -1.73 -10.89
C VAL A 108 14.00 -2.92 -10.30
N THR A 109 15.32 -2.79 -10.15
CA THR A 109 16.13 -3.82 -9.51
C THR A 109 15.89 -3.89 -8.00
N THR A 110 16.06 -5.07 -7.40
CA THR A 110 15.94 -5.27 -5.94
C THR A 110 16.89 -4.38 -5.14
N GLN A 111 18.11 -4.13 -5.66
CA GLN A 111 19.06 -3.20 -5.05
C GLN A 111 18.55 -1.77 -5.01
N ARG A 112 17.90 -1.31 -6.09
CA ARG A 112 17.31 0.03 -6.14
C ARG A 112 16.13 0.15 -5.18
N LEU A 113 15.32 -0.90 -5.09
CA LEU A 113 14.18 -0.98 -4.19
C LEU A 113 14.61 -0.97 -2.72
N SER A 114 15.69 -1.67 -2.35
CA SER A 114 16.21 -1.72 -0.98
C SER A 114 16.78 -0.40 -0.47
N ARG A 115 17.15 0.53 -1.38
CA ARG A 115 17.62 1.88 -1.04
C ARG A 115 16.49 2.85 -0.69
N ASN A 116 15.22 2.46 -0.91
CA ASN A 116 14.08 3.31 -0.59
C ASN A 116 13.97 3.47 0.94
N PRO A 117 14.04 4.71 1.48
CA PRO A 117 14.02 4.95 2.92
C PRO A 117 12.70 4.51 3.58
N THR A 118 11.59 4.53 2.86
CA THR A 118 10.29 4.05 3.35
C THR A 118 10.32 2.56 3.68
N LYS A 119 11.02 1.75 2.88
CA LYS A 119 11.19 0.31 3.15
C LYS A 119 12.11 -0.01 4.33
N LYS A 120 13.06 0.86 4.65
CA LYS A 120 13.97 0.63 5.80
C LYS A 120 13.24 0.67 7.14
N ASN A 121 12.09 1.33 7.22
CA ASN A 121 11.28 1.48 8.43
C ASN A 121 10.14 0.44 8.52
N GLU A 122 9.85 -0.28 7.45
CA GLU A 122 8.95 -1.42 7.51
C GLU A 122 9.71 -2.59 8.15
N ARG A 123 9.38 -2.89 9.41
CA ARG A 123 9.87 -4.10 10.09
C ARG A 123 9.47 -5.29 9.23
N THR A 124 10.44 -6.08 8.83
CA THR A 124 10.19 -7.40 8.25
C THR A 124 9.23 -8.12 9.18
N PRO A 125 8.09 -8.66 8.70
CA PRO A 125 7.21 -9.44 9.55
C PRO A 125 8.05 -10.53 10.22
N SER A 126 7.97 -10.63 11.55
CA SER A 126 8.66 -11.63 12.34
C SER A 126 8.14 -13.03 12.00
N GLY A 127 8.53 -13.57 10.87
CA GLY A 127 8.07 -14.85 10.34
C GLY A 127 8.56 -15.14 8.93
N PHE A 128 8.92 -14.11 8.17
CA PHE A 128 9.64 -14.30 6.91
C PHE A 128 11.14 -14.22 7.21
N SER A 129 11.65 -15.23 7.90
CA SER A 129 13.08 -15.47 7.94
C SER A 129 13.48 -15.78 6.49
N SER A 130 14.42 -15.04 5.97
CA SER A 130 15.11 -15.34 4.72
C SER A 130 16.01 -16.57 4.89
N SER A 131 15.41 -17.68 5.29
CA SER A 131 16.04 -19.00 5.28
C SER A 131 16.01 -19.66 3.89
N ALA A 132 15.83 -18.86 2.84
CA ALA A 132 16.39 -19.17 1.54
C ALA A 132 17.88 -18.77 1.58
N GLY A 133 18.57 -19.15 2.66
CA GLY A 133 20.01 -19.24 2.72
C GLY A 133 20.40 -20.33 1.76
N LEU A 134 21.08 -19.94 0.69
CA LEU A 134 21.98 -20.83 -0.04
C LEU A 134 22.79 -21.61 1.00
N ASN A 135 22.42 -22.86 1.23
CA ASN A 135 23.29 -23.83 1.82
C ASN A 135 24.49 -23.98 0.88
N ASN A 136 25.51 -23.20 1.12
CA ASN A 136 26.82 -23.52 0.62
C ASN A 136 27.14 -24.91 1.13
N HIS A 137 27.27 -25.84 0.22
CA HIS A 137 27.87 -27.13 0.37
C HIS A 137 29.12 -27.04 1.27
N GLU A 138 29.00 -27.38 2.53
CA GLU A 138 30.13 -27.93 3.24
C GLU A 138 30.22 -29.41 2.87
N ALA A 139 31.05 -29.63 1.87
CA ALA A 139 31.48 -30.97 1.49
C ALA A 139 32.03 -31.69 2.70
N GLY A 140 31.55 -32.90 2.89
CA GLY A 140 31.84 -33.76 4.02
C GLY A 140 33.33 -33.96 4.30
N ARG A 141 33.65 -33.87 5.58
CA ARG A 141 34.83 -34.45 6.15
C ARG A 141 34.46 -35.85 6.65
N PRO A 142 35.12 -36.92 6.23
CA PRO A 142 34.88 -38.26 6.77
C PRO A 142 35.33 -38.33 8.23
N PRO A 143 34.70 -39.18 9.06
CA PRO A 143 35.11 -39.36 10.44
C PRO A 143 36.47 -40.07 10.50
N GLY A 144 37.43 -39.41 11.14
CA GLY A 144 38.76 -39.93 11.33
C GLY A 144 38.77 -41.16 12.22
N SER A 145 39.51 -42.17 11.78
CA SER A 145 39.88 -43.37 12.49
C SER A 145 40.67 -43.07 13.76
N LEU A 146 40.26 -43.74 14.84
CA LEU A 146 41.05 -43.97 16.05
C LEU A 146 42.28 -44.85 15.73
N THR A 147 43.40 -44.44 16.12
CA THR A 147 44.47 -45.24 16.79
C THR A 147 45.30 -44.32 17.69
#